data_29bb63d72fbf42531e7e5dbf998a643d
#
_entry.id   29bb63d72fbf42531e7e5dbf998a643d
#
_cell.length_a   1.000
_cell.length_b   1.000
_cell.length_c   1.000
_cell.angle_alpha   90.00
_cell.angle_beta   90.00
_cell.angle_gamma   90.00
#
_symmetry.space_group_name_H-M   'P 1'
#
loop_
_entity.id
_entity.type
_entity.pdbx_description
1 polymer ?
#
loop_
_entity_poly.entity_id
_entity_poly.type
_entity_poly.pdbx_seq_one_letter_code
_entity_poly.pdbx_strand_id
1 'polypeptide(L)'
;MDKLEKILMPMADVLTKNRVLIAIRDGFLISTPLLIVGSVFLLIANFPIPGWDAAVSSVLGAGWTDWFKAVSRASFNCTGLLTALGTGYAMAREFKADKIQGAAVALVSYFILMPTIHTAVRDSGEVVEDAIFAGLDFDYIGPNGIFMALICATLGVWLFAFAYKKGWTIKMPKGVPPAVADSFAALVPSALVMGVAFLVRIVFSFTEFGYFQDFVVAILQTPLEGLGDTLGANALYSFMCTFFWFFGINGPAVCN
;
A
#
# COMPACT_ATOMS: atom_id res chain seq x y z
N MET A 1 34.01 17.74 2.47
CA MET A 1 33.27 16.49 2.68
C MET A 1 32.86 16.29 4.13
N ASP A 2 33.71 16.66 5.10
CA ASP A 2 33.44 16.43 6.55
C ASP A 2 32.19 17.10 7.14
N LYS A 3 31.72 18.23 6.60
CA LYS A 3 30.50 18.89 7.13
C LYS A 3 29.21 18.20 6.69
N LEU A 4 29.17 17.67 5.46
CA LEU A 4 28.03 16.90 4.95
C LEU A 4 27.93 15.54 5.68
N GLU A 5 29.06 14.90 5.89
CA GLU A 5 29.15 13.62 6.60
C GLU A 5 28.70 13.74 8.06
N LYS A 6 29.08 14.82 8.75
CA LYS A 6 28.63 15.12 10.13
C LYS A 6 27.12 15.38 10.26
N ILE A 7 26.45 15.79 9.19
CA ILE A 7 24.99 16.01 9.20
C ILE A 7 24.25 14.75 8.71
N LEU A 8 24.78 14.07 7.70
CA LEU A 8 24.13 12.90 7.11
C LEU A 8 24.27 11.65 7.98
N MET A 9 25.40 11.45 8.66
CA MET A 9 25.59 10.28 9.54
C MET A 9 24.55 10.20 10.66
N PRO A 10 24.29 11.24 11.48
CA PRO A 10 23.29 11.14 12.52
C PRO A 10 21.85 10.98 11.96
N MET A 11 21.54 11.56 10.80
CA MET A 11 20.25 11.33 10.13
C MET A 11 20.12 9.88 9.64
N ALA A 12 21.16 9.34 9.01
CA ALA A 12 21.21 7.94 8.60
C ALA A 12 21.08 6.99 9.80
N ASP A 13 21.74 7.31 10.91
CA ASP A 13 21.67 6.54 12.16
C ASP A 13 20.26 6.51 12.77
N VAL A 14 19.54 7.62 12.75
CA VAL A 14 18.14 7.68 13.23
C VAL A 14 17.23 6.86 12.32
N LEU A 15 17.41 6.98 11.01
CA LEU A 15 16.60 6.26 10.01
C LEU A 15 16.85 4.75 10.04
N THR A 16 18.11 4.33 10.20
CA THR A 16 18.49 2.91 10.25
C THR A 16 18.18 2.23 11.59
N LYS A 17 17.95 3.00 12.67
CA LYS A 17 17.60 2.48 13.99
C LYS A 17 16.09 2.53 14.29
N ASN A 18 15.32 3.29 13.51
CA ASN A 18 13.88 3.41 13.72
C ASN A 18 13.15 2.18 13.15
N ARG A 19 12.52 1.39 14.02
CA ARG A 19 11.82 0.16 13.68
C ARG A 19 10.69 0.36 12.65
N VAL A 20 10.01 1.49 12.70
CA VAL A 20 8.93 1.82 11.77
C VAL A 20 9.49 2.05 10.38
N LEU A 21 10.56 2.85 10.26
CA LEU A 21 11.19 3.13 8.97
C LEU A 21 11.84 1.89 8.37
N ILE A 22 12.46 1.04 9.19
CA ILE A 22 12.97 -0.28 8.74
C ILE A 22 11.83 -1.13 8.19
N ALA A 23 10.70 -1.19 8.89
CA ALA A 23 9.56 -1.99 8.46
C ALA A 23 8.92 -1.45 7.18
N ILE A 24 8.81 -0.14 7.02
CA ILE A 24 8.32 0.49 5.79
C ILE A 24 9.25 0.13 4.62
N ARG A 25 10.57 0.34 4.77
CA ARG A 25 11.55 -0.03 3.74
C ARG A 25 11.44 -1.50 3.36
N ASP A 26 11.45 -2.39 4.35
CA ASP A 26 11.43 -3.83 4.12
C ASP A 26 10.09 -4.29 3.52
N GLY A 27 8.99 -3.61 3.86
CA GLY A 27 7.67 -3.81 3.25
C GLY A 27 7.66 -3.49 1.76
N PHE A 28 8.26 -2.37 1.36
CA PHE A 28 8.42 -2.03 -0.07
C PHE A 28 9.31 -3.04 -0.81
N LEU A 29 10.38 -3.52 -0.17
CA LEU A 29 11.26 -4.51 -0.78
C LEU A 29 10.53 -5.84 -1.08
N ILE A 30 9.49 -6.19 -0.34
CA ILE A 30 8.67 -7.39 -0.60
C ILE A 30 7.89 -7.23 -1.92
N SER A 31 7.37 -6.05 -2.22
CA SER A 31 6.59 -5.78 -3.45
C SER A 31 7.46 -5.48 -4.67
N THR A 32 8.68 -4.99 -4.49
CA THR A 32 9.59 -4.57 -5.57
C THR A 32 9.80 -5.63 -6.67
N PRO A 33 10.07 -6.93 -6.38
CA PRO A 33 10.25 -7.92 -7.44
C PRO A 33 9.01 -8.09 -8.32
N LEU A 34 7.82 -7.99 -7.74
CA LEU A 34 6.56 -8.12 -8.48
C LEU A 34 6.34 -6.94 -9.43
N LEU A 35 6.71 -5.73 -8.98
CA LEU A 35 6.66 -4.52 -9.82
C LEU A 35 7.66 -4.60 -10.97
N ILE A 36 8.88 -5.10 -10.73
CA ILE A 36 9.89 -5.29 -11.78
C ILE A 36 9.38 -6.26 -12.85
N VAL A 37 8.81 -7.39 -12.45
CA VAL A 37 8.22 -8.35 -13.41
C VAL A 37 7.06 -7.71 -14.16
N GLY A 38 6.16 -7.02 -13.47
CA GLY A 38 5.04 -6.29 -14.09
C GLY A 38 5.50 -5.25 -15.12
N SER A 39 6.61 -4.54 -14.87
CA SER A 39 7.18 -3.56 -15.80
C SER A 39 7.70 -4.19 -17.09
N VAL A 40 8.26 -5.40 -17.02
CA VAL A 40 8.71 -6.14 -18.22
C VAL A 40 7.51 -6.47 -19.11
N PHE A 41 6.40 -6.93 -18.52
CA PHE A 41 5.17 -7.20 -19.30
C PHE A 41 4.58 -5.92 -19.89
N LEU A 42 4.59 -4.81 -19.14
CA LEU A 42 4.16 -3.51 -19.64
C LEU A 42 5.04 -3.02 -20.80
N LEU A 43 6.35 -3.20 -20.70
CA LEU A 43 7.29 -2.85 -21.75
C LEU A 43 7.02 -3.65 -23.03
N ILE A 44 6.78 -4.95 -22.91
CA ILE A 44 6.47 -5.79 -24.08
C ILE A 44 5.14 -5.34 -24.73
N ALA A 45 4.11 -5.04 -23.93
CA ALA A 45 2.82 -4.58 -24.43
C ALA A 45 2.90 -3.22 -25.14
N ASN A 46 3.84 -2.34 -24.77
CA ASN A 46 3.98 -1.00 -25.33
C ASN A 46 5.37 -0.77 -25.94
N PHE A 47 5.96 -1.78 -26.56
CA PHE A 47 7.32 -1.68 -27.07
C PHE A 47 7.42 -0.63 -28.18
N PRO A 48 8.35 0.35 -28.08
CA PRO A 48 8.37 1.55 -28.91
C PRO A 48 9.03 1.30 -30.29
N ILE A 49 8.64 0.23 -30.98
CA ILE A 49 9.10 -0.05 -32.35
C ILE A 49 7.89 0.11 -33.29
N PRO A 50 8.02 0.91 -34.39
CA PRO A 50 6.98 1.01 -35.39
C PRO A 50 6.63 -0.37 -35.96
N GLY A 51 5.32 -0.70 -35.98
CA GLY A 51 4.85 -2.00 -36.47
C GLY A 51 4.91 -3.15 -35.47
N TRP A 52 5.38 -2.93 -34.21
CA TRP A 52 5.43 -3.96 -33.18
C TRP A 52 4.07 -4.60 -32.91
N ASP A 53 3.05 -3.78 -32.68
CA ASP A 53 1.70 -4.26 -32.42
C ASP A 53 1.15 -5.10 -33.58
N ALA A 54 1.34 -4.65 -34.84
CA ALA A 54 0.92 -5.39 -36.03
C ALA A 54 1.67 -6.73 -36.16
N ALA A 55 2.98 -6.74 -35.89
CA ALA A 55 3.79 -7.95 -35.97
C ALA A 55 3.36 -8.98 -34.92
N VAL A 56 3.15 -8.56 -33.68
CA VAL A 56 2.73 -9.46 -32.59
C VAL A 56 1.26 -9.89 -32.75
N SER A 57 0.39 -8.99 -33.18
CA SER A 57 -1.02 -9.30 -33.47
C SER A 57 -1.17 -10.34 -34.58
N SER A 58 -0.26 -10.38 -35.55
CA SER A 58 -0.28 -11.40 -36.62
C SER A 58 0.01 -12.81 -36.09
N VAL A 59 0.69 -12.94 -34.96
CA VAL A 59 1.06 -14.24 -34.35
C VAL A 59 0.11 -14.60 -33.21
N LEU A 60 -0.19 -13.66 -32.30
CA LEU A 60 -0.96 -13.89 -31.08
C LEU A 60 -2.45 -13.52 -31.23
N GLY A 61 -2.82 -12.84 -32.30
CA GLY A 61 -4.19 -12.37 -32.54
C GLY A 61 -4.46 -10.98 -31.97
N ALA A 62 -5.61 -10.41 -32.36
CA ALA A 62 -6.08 -9.13 -31.86
C ALA A 62 -6.38 -9.23 -30.34
N GLY A 63 -5.95 -8.22 -29.57
CA GLY A 63 -6.18 -8.19 -28.12
C GLY A 63 -5.05 -8.83 -27.27
N TRP A 64 -3.97 -9.26 -27.87
CA TRP A 64 -2.80 -9.82 -27.14
C TRP A 64 -2.25 -8.87 -26.07
N THR A 65 -2.31 -7.57 -26.31
CA THR A 65 -1.86 -6.53 -25.36
C THR A 65 -2.62 -6.58 -24.02
N ASP A 66 -3.89 -7.01 -24.04
CA ASP A 66 -4.70 -7.09 -22.83
C ASP A 66 -4.22 -8.19 -21.89
N TRP A 67 -3.67 -9.28 -22.42
CA TRP A 67 -3.07 -10.34 -21.61
C TRP A 67 -1.84 -9.84 -20.86
N PHE A 68 -0.97 -9.11 -21.54
CA PHE A 68 0.22 -8.52 -20.96
C PHE A 68 -0.12 -7.40 -19.97
N LYS A 69 -1.08 -6.54 -20.33
CA LYS A 69 -1.60 -5.49 -19.44
C LYS A 69 -2.28 -6.07 -18.20
N ALA A 70 -2.86 -7.26 -18.25
CA ALA A 70 -3.43 -7.91 -17.08
C ALA A 70 -2.37 -8.20 -16.01
N VAL A 71 -1.17 -8.66 -16.41
CA VAL A 71 -0.04 -8.88 -15.48
C VAL A 71 0.45 -7.55 -14.88
N SER A 72 0.57 -6.52 -15.72
CA SER A 72 0.95 -5.18 -15.28
C SER A 72 -0.09 -4.58 -14.32
N ARG A 73 -1.37 -4.69 -14.62
CA ARG A 73 -2.46 -4.25 -13.72
C ARG A 73 -2.42 -4.97 -12.37
N ALA A 74 -2.20 -6.29 -12.37
CA ALA A 74 -2.12 -7.08 -11.14
C ALA A 74 -0.92 -6.70 -10.25
N SER A 75 0.12 -6.10 -10.79
CA SER A 75 1.29 -5.62 -10.05
C SER A 75 1.18 -4.13 -9.70
N PHE A 76 1.14 -3.24 -10.69
CA PHE A 76 1.15 -1.79 -10.47
C PHE A 76 -0.14 -1.26 -9.83
N ASN A 77 -1.31 -1.68 -10.36
CA ASN A 77 -2.58 -1.20 -9.83
C ASN A 77 -2.97 -1.85 -8.50
N CYS A 78 -2.13 -2.74 -7.96
CA CYS A 78 -2.27 -3.33 -6.63
C CYS A 78 -1.13 -2.91 -5.68
N THR A 79 -0.38 -1.87 -6.01
CA THR A 79 0.80 -1.45 -5.23
C THR A 79 0.45 -1.07 -3.80
N GLY A 80 -0.66 -0.37 -3.55
CA GLY A 80 -1.14 -0.06 -2.20
C GLY A 80 -1.44 -1.32 -1.40
N LEU A 81 -2.11 -2.29 -2.02
CA LEU A 81 -2.43 -3.58 -1.39
C LEU A 81 -1.17 -4.38 -1.04
N LEU A 82 -0.22 -4.46 -1.97
CA LEU A 82 1.07 -5.11 -1.74
C LEU A 82 1.88 -4.40 -0.64
N THR A 83 1.82 -3.07 -0.60
CA THR A 83 2.44 -2.26 0.44
C THR A 83 1.81 -2.53 1.81
N ALA A 84 0.48 -2.62 1.91
CA ALA A 84 -0.22 -2.95 3.16
C ALA A 84 0.22 -4.31 3.69
N LEU A 85 0.25 -5.34 2.84
CA LEU A 85 0.70 -6.68 3.20
C LEU A 85 2.17 -6.70 3.60
N GLY A 86 3.05 -6.16 2.75
CA GLY A 86 4.50 -6.18 2.95
C GLY A 86 4.92 -5.41 4.20
N THR A 87 4.42 -4.18 4.36
CA THR A 87 4.70 -3.35 5.53
C THR A 87 4.07 -3.92 6.79
N GLY A 88 2.85 -4.48 6.71
CA GLY A 88 2.20 -5.16 7.83
C GLY A 88 3.01 -6.36 8.33
N TYR A 89 3.52 -7.18 7.41
CA TYR A 89 4.43 -8.29 7.73
C TYR A 89 5.73 -7.81 8.40
N ALA A 90 6.37 -6.79 7.82
CA ALA A 90 7.62 -6.25 8.33
C ALA A 90 7.43 -5.57 9.69
N MET A 91 6.34 -4.81 9.89
CA MET A 91 5.98 -4.20 11.17
C MET A 91 5.77 -5.26 12.27
N ALA A 92 5.02 -6.33 11.97
CA ALA A 92 4.81 -7.42 12.93
C ALA A 92 6.12 -8.09 13.33
N ARG A 93 7.06 -8.27 12.37
CA ARG A 93 8.40 -8.78 12.62
C ARG A 93 9.16 -7.86 13.60
N GLU A 94 9.18 -6.55 13.34
CA GLU A 94 9.88 -5.57 14.18
C GLU A 94 9.27 -5.48 15.59
N PHE A 95 7.97 -5.63 15.71
CA PHE A 95 7.27 -5.64 17.00
C PHE A 95 7.21 -7.01 17.67
N LYS A 96 7.83 -8.05 17.08
CA LYS A 96 7.85 -9.43 17.60
C LYS A 96 6.44 -10.00 17.83
N ALA A 97 5.52 -9.71 16.92
CA ALA A 97 4.20 -10.29 16.82
C ALA A 97 4.15 -11.32 15.67
N ASP A 98 3.04 -12.05 15.54
CA ASP A 98 2.86 -12.96 14.42
C ASP A 98 2.83 -12.18 13.10
N LYS A 99 3.69 -12.57 12.15
CA LYS A 99 3.93 -11.83 10.91
C LYS A 99 2.78 -11.95 9.93
N ILE A 100 2.17 -13.14 9.85
CA ILE A 100 1.07 -13.41 8.93
C ILE A 100 -0.18 -12.71 9.43
N GLN A 101 -0.45 -12.81 10.73
CA GLN A 101 -1.58 -12.11 11.34
C GLN A 101 -1.43 -10.59 11.23
N GLY A 102 -0.20 -10.06 11.41
CA GLY A 102 0.07 -8.64 11.22
C GLY A 102 -0.18 -8.16 9.79
N ALA A 103 0.26 -8.93 8.78
CA ALA A 103 -0.04 -8.63 7.38
C ALA A 103 -1.56 -8.68 7.09
N ALA A 104 -2.25 -9.69 7.61
CA ALA A 104 -3.70 -9.84 7.44
C ALA A 104 -4.47 -8.68 8.11
N VAL A 105 -4.09 -8.30 9.32
CA VAL A 105 -4.72 -7.19 10.06
C VAL A 105 -4.52 -5.86 9.34
N ALA A 106 -3.32 -5.59 8.81
CA ALA A 106 -3.04 -4.40 8.01
C ALA A 106 -3.95 -4.34 6.77
N LEU A 107 -4.05 -5.46 6.05
CA LEU A 107 -4.88 -5.57 4.86
C LEU A 107 -6.38 -5.39 5.15
N VAL A 108 -6.89 -6.06 6.19
CA VAL A 108 -8.32 -5.95 6.57
C VAL A 108 -8.64 -4.53 7.02
N SER A 109 -7.75 -3.88 7.79
CA SER A 109 -7.93 -2.48 8.19
C SER A 109 -7.97 -1.55 6.98
N TYR A 110 -7.14 -1.81 5.99
CA TYR A 110 -7.13 -1.08 4.72
C TYR A 110 -8.47 -1.18 4.00
N PHE A 111 -9.03 -2.39 3.87
CA PHE A 111 -10.35 -2.59 3.25
C PHE A 111 -11.52 -1.98 4.03
N ILE A 112 -11.45 -1.94 5.36
CA ILE A 112 -12.49 -1.29 6.18
C ILE A 112 -12.53 0.21 5.91
N LEU A 113 -11.38 0.84 5.68
CA LEU A 113 -11.23 2.28 5.62
C LEU A 113 -11.30 2.86 4.20
N MET A 114 -11.22 2.02 3.15
CA MET A 114 -11.38 2.43 1.75
C MET A 114 -12.83 2.38 1.28
N PRO A 115 -13.19 3.11 0.21
CA PRO A 115 -14.46 2.93 -0.48
C PRO A 115 -14.57 1.51 -1.08
N THR A 116 -15.69 0.87 -0.83
CA THR A 116 -16.02 -0.46 -1.39
C THR A 116 -17.36 -0.49 -2.10
N ILE A 117 -18.09 0.61 -2.04
CA ILE A 117 -19.38 0.81 -2.70
C ILE A 117 -19.21 2.00 -3.65
N HIS A 118 -19.47 1.77 -4.91
CA HIS A 118 -19.28 2.74 -5.98
C HIS A 118 -20.59 2.93 -6.74
N THR A 119 -20.80 4.15 -7.23
CA THR A 119 -21.90 4.47 -8.15
C THR A 119 -21.34 4.43 -9.58
N ALA A 120 -22.06 3.79 -10.48
CA ALA A 120 -21.63 3.74 -11.87
C ALA A 120 -21.67 5.13 -12.51
N VAL A 121 -20.62 5.45 -13.26
CA VAL A 121 -20.53 6.68 -14.06
C VAL A 121 -20.48 6.28 -15.52
N ARG A 122 -21.30 6.91 -16.37
CA ARG A 122 -21.27 6.71 -17.83
C ARG A 122 -20.00 7.33 -18.42
N ASP A 123 -19.62 6.89 -19.62
CA ASP A 123 -18.50 7.48 -20.38
C ASP A 123 -18.68 8.99 -20.62
N SER A 124 -19.92 9.48 -20.56
CA SER A 124 -20.25 10.92 -20.62
C SER A 124 -19.94 11.69 -19.33
N GLY A 125 -19.53 11.02 -18.24
CA GLY A 125 -19.34 11.63 -16.92
C GLY A 125 -20.64 11.74 -16.10
N GLU A 126 -21.78 11.26 -16.61
CA GLU A 126 -23.06 11.31 -15.89
C GLU A 126 -23.14 10.17 -14.87
N VAL A 127 -23.43 10.52 -13.60
CA VAL A 127 -23.62 9.55 -12.51
C VAL A 127 -24.95 8.84 -12.68
N VAL A 128 -24.93 7.50 -12.65
CA VAL A 128 -26.13 6.68 -12.70
C VAL A 128 -26.56 6.35 -11.28
N GLU A 129 -27.42 7.16 -10.69
CA GLU A 129 -27.79 7.11 -9.26
C GLU A 129 -28.31 5.73 -8.81
N ASP A 130 -28.99 4.99 -9.69
CA ASP A 130 -29.57 3.66 -9.38
C ASP A 130 -28.58 2.50 -9.61
N ALA A 131 -27.39 2.74 -10.13
CA ALA A 131 -26.41 1.71 -10.42
C ALA A 131 -25.30 1.67 -9.38
N ILE A 132 -25.64 1.21 -8.18
CA ILE A 132 -24.71 1.02 -7.06
C ILE A 132 -24.17 -0.41 -7.13
N PHE A 133 -22.84 -0.56 -7.07
CA PHE A 133 -22.18 -1.85 -7.02
C PHE A 133 -21.08 -1.89 -5.96
N ALA A 134 -20.81 -3.08 -5.42
CA ALA A 134 -19.69 -3.32 -4.54
C ALA A 134 -18.49 -3.80 -5.37
N GLY A 135 -17.32 -3.20 -5.14
CA GLY A 135 -16.11 -3.54 -5.89
C GLY A 135 -14.86 -2.94 -5.27
N LEU A 136 -13.72 -3.40 -5.75
CA LEU A 136 -12.42 -2.81 -5.45
C LEU A 136 -12.01 -1.95 -6.64
N ASP A 137 -11.81 -0.67 -6.38
CA ASP A 137 -11.34 0.25 -7.40
C ASP A 137 -9.80 0.28 -7.41
N PHE A 138 -9.23 0.18 -8.60
CA PHE A 138 -7.78 0.23 -8.79
C PHE A 138 -7.18 1.58 -8.39
N ASP A 139 -7.95 2.65 -8.43
CA ASP A 139 -7.49 3.96 -7.97
C ASP A 139 -7.21 3.98 -6.47
N TYR A 140 -7.99 3.22 -5.70
CA TYR A 140 -7.80 3.12 -4.25
C TYR A 140 -6.80 2.05 -3.81
N ILE A 141 -6.65 0.94 -4.55
CA ILE A 141 -5.72 -0.14 -4.19
C ILE A 141 -4.36 -0.03 -4.87
N GLY A 142 -4.22 0.89 -5.82
CA GLY A 142 -3.03 1.21 -6.58
C GLY A 142 -2.06 2.15 -5.85
N PRO A 143 -1.29 2.94 -6.61
CA PRO A 143 -0.32 3.90 -6.07
C PRO A 143 -0.94 4.90 -5.10
N ASN A 144 -2.13 5.42 -5.38
CA ASN A 144 -2.86 6.36 -4.51
C ASN A 144 -3.19 5.76 -3.14
N GLY A 145 -3.23 4.43 -3.03
CA GLY A 145 -3.46 3.73 -1.78
C GLY A 145 -2.22 3.56 -0.89
N ILE A 146 -1.02 3.93 -1.33
CA ILE A 146 0.23 3.66 -0.61
C ILE A 146 0.26 4.32 0.77
N PHE A 147 -0.09 5.60 0.86
CA PHE A 147 -0.10 6.32 2.14
C PHE A 147 -1.08 5.70 3.13
N MET A 148 -2.26 5.35 2.64
CA MET A 148 -3.27 4.64 3.42
C MET A 148 -2.76 3.28 3.90
N ALA A 149 -2.08 2.53 3.02
CA ALA A 149 -1.46 1.24 3.35
C ALA A 149 -0.42 1.38 4.46
N LEU A 150 0.42 2.40 4.40
CA LEU A 150 1.43 2.69 5.43
C LEU A 150 0.78 3.03 6.78
N ILE A 151 -0.29 3.82 6.79
CA ILE A 151 -1.04 4.16 8.01
C ILE A 151 -1.65 2.91 8.62
N CYS A 152 -2.37 2.11 7.83
CA CYS A 152 -3.00 0.87 8.29
C CYS A 152 -1.98 -0.15 8.80
N ALA A 153 -0.86 -0.34 8.08
CA ALA A 153 0.19 -1.25 8.50
C ALA A 153 0.89 -0.75 9.78
N THR A 154 1.18 0.55 9.86
CA THR A 154 1.92 1.09 11.01
C THR A 154 1.06 1.11 12.27
N LEU A 155 -0.11 1.76 12.20
CA LEU A 155 -0.99 1.92 13.36
C LEU A 155 -1.73 0.64 13.70
N GLY A 156 -2.25 -0.08 12.69
CA GLY A 156 -3.00 -1.32 12.90
C GLY A 156 -2.12 -2.42 13.51
N VAL A 157 -0.93 -2.64 12.95
CA VAL A 157 -0.02 -3.67 13.48
C VAL A 157 0.62 -3.25 14.81
N TRP A 158 0.87 -1.95 15.02
CA TRP A 158 1.29 -1.46 16.34
C TRP A 158 0.24 -1.77 17.42
N LEU A 159 -1.03 -1.49 17.15
CA LEU A 159 -2.14 -1.76 18.06
C LEU A 159 -2.32 -3.27 18.29
N PHE A 160 -2.23 -4.07 17.23
CA PHE A 160 -2.23 -5.53 17.30
C PHE A 160 -1.12 -6.06 18.22
N ALA A 161 0.12 -5.62 17.98
CA ALA A 161 1.27 -6.04 18.77
C ALA A 161 1.18 -5.55 20.22
N PHE A 162 0.61 -4.38 20.46
CA PHE A 162 0.37 -3.86 21.80
C PHE A 162 -0.61 -4.75 22.57
N ALA A 163 -1.76 -5.09 21.99
CA ALA A 163 -2.75 -5.98 22.60
C ALA A 163 -2.17 -7.38 22.86
N TYR A 164 -1.43 -7.89 21.89
CA TYR A 164 -0.76 -9.19 22.00
C TYR A 164 0.23 -9.23 23.17
N LYS A 165 1.09 -8.20 23.31
CA LYS A 165 2.07 -8.07 24.40
C LYS A 165 1.43 -7.86 25.78
N LYS A 166 0.26 -7.22 25.83
CA LYS A 166 -0.51 -7.05 27.08
C LYS A 166 -1.21 -8.36 27.51
N GLY A 167 -1.13 -9.42 26.70
CA GLY A 167 -1.74 -10.70 26.99
C GLY A 167 -3.26 -10.72 26.76
N TRP A 168 -3.79 -9.77 25.97
CA TRP A 168 -5.21 -9.76 25.57
C TRP A 168 -5.44 -10.83 24.50
N THR A 169 -5.20 -12.07 24.86
CA THR A 169 -5.20 -13.22 23.96
C THR A 169 -6.00 -14.36 24.57
N ILE A 170 -6.63 -15.17 23.74
CA ILE A 170 -7.28 -16.40 24.17
C ILE A 170 -6.20 -17.48 24.31
N LYS A 171 -6.06 -18.00 25.53
CA LYS A 171 -5.12 -19.10 25.80
C LYS A 171 -5.79 -20.43 25.59
N MET A 172 -5.21 -21.28 24.74
CA MET A 172 -5.70 -22.64 24.49
C MET A 172 -5.12 -23.66 25.48
N PRO A 173 -5.86 -24.73 25.79
CA PRO A 173 -5.37 -25.84 26.63
C PRO A 173 -4.15 -26.56 25.98
N LYS A 174 -3.38 -27.25 26.82
CA LYS A 174 -2.28 -28.11 26.34
C LYS A 174 -2.85 -29.25 25.46
N GLY A 175 -2.23 -29.47 24.28
CA GLY A 175 -2.65 -30.48 23.32
C GLY A 175 -3.28 -29.95 22.04
N VAL A 176 -3.60 -28.65 21.97
CA VAL A 176 -4.06 -28.01 20.73
C VAL A 176 -2.87 -27.78 19.80
N PRO A 177 -2.99 -28.06 18.48
CA PRO A 177 -1.93 -27.75 17.51
C PRO A 177 -1.50 -26.27 17.56
N PRO A 178 -0.18 -25.95 17.48
CA PRO A 178 0.33 -24.60 17.62
C PRO A 178 -0.35 -23.58 16.67
N ALA A 179 -0.55 -23.94 15.40
CA ALA A 179 -1.19 -23.08 14.41
C ALA A 179 -2.62 -22.67 14.80
N VAL A 180 -3.38 -23.58 15.45
CA VAL A 180 -4.73 -23.29 15.95
C VAL A 180 -4.65 -22.39 17.17
N ALA A 181 -3.74 -22.68 18.10
CA ALA A 181 -3.55 -21.88 19.31
C ALA A 181 -3.14 -20.43 18.96
N ASP A 182 -2.24 -20.24 17.98
CA ASP A 182 -1.80 -18.94 17.51
C ASP A 182 -2.95 -18.16 16.84
N SER A 183 -3.81 -18.83 16.07
CA SER A 183 -4.97 -18.19 15.44
C SER A 183 -5.97 -17.67 16.49
N PHE A 184 -6.26 -18.46 17.53
CA PHE A 184 -7.12 -18.02 18.63
C PHE A 184 -6.47 -16.93 19.49
N ALA A 185 -5.15 -16.97 19.69
CA ALA A 185 -4.44 -15.91 20.39
C ALA A 185 -4.51 -14.57 19.67
N ALA A 186 -4.54 -14.58 18.33
CA ALA A 186 -4.65 -13.38 17.50
C ALA A 186 -6.08 -12.79 17.45
N LEU A 187 -7.12 -13.55 17.85
CA LEU A 187 -8.52 -13.15 17.66
C LEU A 187 -8.85 -11.84 18.37
N VAL A 188 -8.53 -11.72 19.67
CA VAL A 188 -8.83 -10.50 20.44
C VAL A 188 -8.04 -9.29 19.96
N PRO A 189 -6.70 -9.39 19.71
CA PRO A 189 -5.93 -8.31 19.11
C PRO A 189 -6.47 -7.86 17.76
N SER A 190 -6.85 -8.80 16.88
CA SER A 190 -7.42 -8.49 15.57
C SER A 190 -8.78 -7.81 15.68
N ALA A 191 -9.66 -8.30 16.55
CA ALA A 191 -10.96 -7.68 16.81
C ALA A 191 -10.83 -6.23 17.31
N LEU A 192 -9.82 -5.96 18.15
CA LEU A 192 -9.53 -4.60 18.61
C LEU A 192 -9.15 -3.68 17.44
N VAL A 193 -8.26 -4.12 16.57
CA VAL A 193 -7.81 -3.31 15.42
C VAL A 193 -8.97 -3.07 14.45
N MET A 194 -9.73 -4.12 14.12
CA MET A 194 -10.89 -4.01 13.24
C MET A 194 -11.95 -3.09 13.86
N GLY A 195 -12.16 -3.17 15.18
CA GLY A 195 -13.08 -2.28 15.92
C GLY A 195 -12.65 -0.81 15.84
N VAL A 196 -11.34 -0.53 16.00
CA VAL A 196 -10.81 0.83 15.84
C VAL A 196 -10.96 1.31 14.40
N ALA A 197 -10.62 0.49 13.41
CA ALA A 197 -10.81 0.83 12.00
C ALA A 197 -12.29 1.11 11.67
N PHE A 198 -13.21 0.30 12.21
CA PHE A 198 -14.65 0.51 12.09
C PHE A 198 -15.11 1.83 12.70
N LEU A 199 -14.61 2.19 13.89
CA LEU A 199 -14.93 3.49 14.51
C LEU A 199 -14.41 4.66 13.68
N VAL A 200 -13.18 4.56 13.15
CA VAL A 200 -12.65 5.57 12.23
C VAL A 200 -13.54 5.68 10.98
N ARG A 201 -13.97 4.57 10.41
CA ARG A 201 -14.90 4.55 9.28
C ARG A 201 -16.20 5.31 9.57
N ILE A 202 -16.80 5.06 10.75
CA ILE A 202 -18.02 5.77 11.18
C ILE A 202 -17.76 7.27 11.31
N VAL A 203 -16.67 7.66 11.96
CA VAL A 203 -16.32 9.09 12.12
C VAL A 203 -16.21 9.79 10.76
N PHE A 204 -15.51 9.18 9.81
CA PHE A 204 -15.32 9.76 8.50
C PHE A 204 -16.59 9.78 7.63
N SER A 205 -17.55 8.86 7.86
CA SER A 205 -18.85 8.91 7.17
C SER A 205 -19.68 10.16 7.50
N PHE A 206 -19.38 10.85 8.60
CA PHE A 206 -20.00 12.14 8.98
C PHE A 206 -19.23 13.36 8.49
N THR A 207 -18.08 13.18 7.81
CA THR A 207 -17.27 14.26 7.24
C THR A 207 -17.57 14.44 5.75
N GLU A 208 -17.15 15.58 5.18
CA GLU A 208 -17.26 15.85 3.75
C GLU A 208 -16.46 14.85 2.89
N PHE A 209 -15.47 14.19 3.47
CA PHE A 209 -14.64 13.20 2.75
C PHE A 209 -15.35 11.85 2.57
N GLY A 210 -16.33 11.50 3.42
CA GLY A 210 -17.02 10.22 3.38
C GLY A 210 -16.17 9.01 3.80
N TYR A 211 -14.90 8.93 3.37
CA TYR A 211 -13.96 7.86 3.69
C TYR A 211 -12.63 8.41 4.22
N PHE A 212 -11.97 7.62 5.08
CA PHE A 212 -10.66 8.00 5.61
C PHE A 212 -9.59 8.06 4.51
N GLN A 213 -9.69 7.22 3.49
CA GLN A 213 -8.74 7.22 2.37
C GLN A 213 -8.82 8.52 1.56
N ASP A 214 -10.02 9.03 1.27
CA ASP A 214 -10.19 10.29 0.55
C ASP A 214 -9.59 11.48 1.32
N PHE A 215 -9.72 11.47 2.65
CA PHE A 215 -9.04 12.43 3.52
C PHE A 215 -7.51 12.32 3.41
N VAL A 216 -6.96 11.11 3.43
CA VAL A 216 -5.51 10.88 3.30
C VAL A 216 -5.00 11.37 1.95
N VAL A 217 -5.71 11.06 0.86
CA VAL A 217 -5.39 11.55 -0.49
C VAL A 217 -5.43 13.07 -0.53
N ALA A 218 -6.49 13.69 -0.05
CA ALA A 218 -6.65 15.15 -0.07
C ALA A 218 -5.57 15.90 0.72
N ILE A 219 -5.15 15.37 1.87
CA ILE A 219 -4.17 16.07 2.74
C ILE A 219 -2.72 15.74 2.39
N LEU A 220 -2.42 14.51 1.99
CA LEU A 220 -1.03 14.09 1.74
C LEU A 220 -0.68 14.09 0.26
N GLN A 221 -1.55 13.60 -0.60
CA GLN A 221 -1.24 13.39 -2.00
C GLN A 221 -1.49 14.64 -2.85
N THR A 222 -2.65 15.25 -2.76
CA THR A 222 -3.00 16.43 -3.56
C THR A 222 -2.00 17.60 -3.40
N PRO A 223 -1.50 17.93 -2.19
CA PRO A 223 -0.47 18.96 -2.07
C PRO A 223 0.87 18.57 -2.73
N LEU A 224 1.22 17.29 -2.73
CA LEU A 224 2.45 16.80 -3.36
C LEU A 224 2.36 16.84 -4.88
N GLU A 225 1.21 16.50 -5.46
CA GLU A 225 0.93 16.60 -6.89
C GLU A 225 0.97 18.06 -7.37
N GLY A 226 0.39 18.97 -6.61
CA GLY A 226 0.38 20.43 -6.91
C GLY A 226 1.77 21.09 -6.87
N LEU A 227 2.75 20.44 -6.27
CA LEU A 227 4.14 20.90 -6.31
C LEU A 227 4.82 20.58 -7.67
N GLY A 228 4.26 19.68 -8.50
CA GLY A 228 4.87 19.18 -9.73
C GLY A 228 5.01 20.18 -10.87
N ASP A 229 4.28 21.30 -10.85
CA ASP A 229 4.19 22.22 -11.98
C ASP A 229 5.33 23.26 -12.08
N THR A 230 6.27 23.27 -11.13
CA THR A 230 7.39 24.22 -11.15
C THR A 230 8.74 23.53 -11.30
N LEU A 231 9.72 24.22 -11.93
CA LEU A 231 11.10 23.72 -12.06
C LEU A 231 11.74 23.37 -10.71
N GLY A 232 11.47 24.18 -9.67
CA GLY A 232 11.95 23.94 -8.31
C GLY A 232 11.32 22.69 -7.69
N ALA A 233 10.05 22.47 -7.95
CA ALA A 233 9.34 21.30 -7.48
C ALA A 233 9.80 20.02 -8.19
N ASN A 234 10.05 20.05 -9.50
CA ASN A 234 10.62 18.93 -10.24
C ASN A 234 12.03 18.57 -9.74
N ALA A 235 12.85 19.56 -9.39
CA ALA A 235 14.15 19.32 -8.78
C ALA A 235 14.02 18.70 -7.38
N LEU A 236 13.09 19.20 -6.57
CA LEU A 236 12.79 18.66 -5.24
C LEU A 236 12.22 17.23 -5.34
N TYR A 237 11.30 16.99 -6.27
CA TYR A 237 10.75 15.67 -6.57
C TYR A 237 11.86 14.67 -6.94
N SER A 238 12.73 15.03 -7.88
CA SER A 238 13.85 14.17 -8.30
C SER A 238 14.81 13.89 -7.15
N PHE A 239 15.09 14.90 -6.32
CA PHE A 239 15.89 14.75 -5.11
C PHE A 239 15.21 13.81 -4.12
N MET A 240 13.92 14.00 -3.83
CA MET A 240 13.15 13.16 -2.92
C MET A 240 13.06 11.72 -3.42
N CYS A 241 12.79 11.49 -4.71
CA CYS A 241 12.80 10.16 -5.30
C CYS A 241 14.15 9.46 -5.10
N THR A 242 15.25 10.16 -5.38
CA THR A 242 16.61 9.62 -5.20
C THR A 242 16.93 9.39 -3.73
N PHE A 243 16.49 10.27 -2.87
CA PHE A 243 16.63 10.15 -1.42
C PHE A 243 15.88 8.92 -0.88
N PHE A 244 14.64 8.69 -1.29
CA PHE A 244 13.89 7.50 -0.91
C PHE A 244 14.52 6.21 -1.46
N TRP A 245 15.05 6.23 -2.68
CA TRP A 245 15.80 5.10 -3.22
C TRP A 245 17.03 4.76 -2.40
N PHE A 246 17.73 5.76 -1.87
CA PHE A 246 18.87 5.54 -0.97
C PHE A 246 18.49 4.73 0.28
N PHE A 247 17.25 4.86 0.75
CA PHE A 247 16.71 4.09 1.87
C PHE A 247 16.01 2.78 1.45
N GLY A 248 16.07 2.42 0.17
CA GLY A 248 15.42 1.22 -0.36
C GLY A 248 13.90 1.34 -0.49
N ILE A 249 13.37 2.56 -0.43
CA ILE A 249 11.96 2.86 -0.68
C ILE A 249 11.83 3.24 -2.16
N ASN A 250 10.86 2.67 -2.88
CA ASN A 250 10.61 3.03 -4.27
C ASN A 250 10.13 4.49 -4.35
N GLY A 251 11.06 5.42 -4.62
CA GLY A 251 10.82 6.86 -4.65
C GLY A 251 9.66 7.25 -5.57
N PRO A 252 9.65 6.84 -6.85
CA PRO A 252 8.54 7.13 -7.75
C PRO A 252 7.17 6.61 -7.28
N ALA A 253 7.11 5.49 -6.56
CA ALA A 253 5.86 4.95 -6.05
C ALA A 253 5.29 5.74 -4.85
N VAL A 254 6.14 6.55 -4.19
CA VAL A 254 5.74 7.39 -3.05
C VAL A 254 5.48 8.84 -3.47
N CYS A 255 6.14 9.29 -4.55
CA CYS A 255 6.12 10.67 -5.00
C CYS A 255 5.23 10.91 -6.24
N ASN A 256 4.59 9.88 -6.79
CA ASN A 256 3.72 10.00 -7.98
C ASN A 256 2.27 10.17 -7.60
#